data_1231eb0e9fc7ec006b9ece451612a9b5
#
_entry.id   1231eb0e9fc7ec006b9ece451612a9b5
#
_cell.length_a   1.000
_cell.length_b   1.000
_cell.length_c   1.000
_cell.angle_alpha   90.00
_cell.angle_beta   90.00
_cell.angle_gamma   90.00
#
_symmetry.space_group_name_H-M   'P 1'
#
loop_
_entity.id
_entity.type
_entity.pdbx_description
1 polymer ?
#
loop_
_entity_poly.entity_id
_entity_poly.type
_entity_poly.pdbx_seq_one_letter_code
_entity_poly.pdbx_strand_id
1 'polypeptide(L)'
;NKLSKSDLEKQLLYIRLSISTLLSNLWNEREESVDIKINYFNGGNSFLKNSISIGDFLVENAIWNDSKSECTWIAQLIDGKRIKLGMSNYTLYEYGGTIAFLITLSIETGEEKYFNTALGAIKTIERYYDNKLYEKKLSAYDGIGSLIYLYYKIYTVKKDYNYYLKYKKLIQELRVIEIQDNCIVDYVGGLSGLVVLLCNIYEYEKDDSLLKTIIKLSKKLLEKCDECNL
;
A
#
# COMPACT_ATOMS: atom_id res chain seq x y z
N ASN A 1 -29.79 16.04 16.35
CA ASN A 1 -28.89 14.90 16.11
C ASN A 1 -28.02 14.71 17.34
N LYS A 2 -28.24 13.63 18.09
CA LYS A 2 -27.32 13.25 19.18
C LYS A 2 -26.16 12.47 18.54
N LEU A 3 -24.92 12.90 18.81
CA LEU A 3 -23.72 12.16 18.44
C LEU A 3 -23.78 10.76 19.08
N SER A 4 -23.49 9.75 18.31
CA SER A 4 -23.35 8.38 18.83
C SER A 4 -22.07 8.25 19.66
N LYS A 5 -21.97 7.23 20.50
CA LYS A 5 -20.72 6.93 21.22
C LYS A 5 -19.54 6.71 20.24
N SER A 6 -19.80 6.04 19.13
CA SER A 6 -18.81 5.83 18.06
C SER A 6 -18.34 7.15 17.43
N ASP A 7 -19.24 8.12 17.19
CA ASP A 7 -18.84 9.42 16.66
C ASP A 7 -17.95 10.19 17.63
N LEU A 8 -18.27 10.11 18.94
CA LEU A 8 -17.43 10.72 19.98
C LEU A 8 -16.03 10.10 20.03
N GLU A 9 -15.94 8.77 19.98
CA GLU A 9 -14.66 8.06 19.97
C GLU A 9 -13.80 8.42 18.74
N LYS A 10 -14.41 8.52 17.56
CA LYS A 10 -13.73 9.00 16.34
C LYS A 10 -13.24 10.45 16.48
N GLN A 11 -14.04 11.34 17.00
CA GLN A 11 -13.64 12.73 17.24
C GLN A 11 -12.46 12.81 18.22
N LEU A 12 -12.50 12.04 19.31
CA LEU A 12 -11.40 11.97 20.26
C LEU A 12 -10.12 11.41 19.62
N LEU A 13 -10.24 10.40 18.74
CA LEU A 13 -9.10 9.90 17.97
C LEU A 13 -8.48 11.00 17.10
N TYR A 14 -9.29 11.76 16.35
CA TYR A 14 -8.78 12.84 15.49
C TYR A 14 -8.13 13.96 16.30
N ILE A 15 -8.70 14.32 17.46
CA ILE A 15 -8.08 15.29 18.37
C ILE A 15 -6.72 14.79 18.86
N ARG A 16 -6.64 13.51 19.30
CA ARG A 16 -5.37 12.91 19.75
C ARG A 16 -4.34 12.88 18.62
N LEU A 17 -4.71 12.50 17.40
CA LEU A 17 -3.82 12.51 16.24
C LEU A 17 -3.33 13.92 15.93
N SER A 18 -4.20 14.92 15.99
CA SER A 18 -3.85 16.33 15.75
C SER A 18 -2.85 16.85 16.81
N ILE A 19 -3.11 16.57 18.08
CA ILE A 19 -2.21 16.95 19.18
C ILE A 19 -0.87 16.20 19.04
N SER A 20 -0.89 14.90 18.79
CA SER A 20 0.32 14.10 18.58
C SER A 20 1.16 14.63 17.41
N THR A 21 0.52 14.99 16.29
CA THR A 21 1.19 15.59 15.13
C THR A 21 1.84 16.92 15.48
N LEU A 22 1.14 17.78 16.23
CA LEU A 22 1.67 19.05 16.70
C LEU A 22 2.88 18.85 17.63
N LEU A 23 2.76 17.97 18.61
CA LEU A 23 3.84 17.66 19.55
C LEU A 23 5.05 17.06 18.82
N SER A 24 4.86 16.14 17.86
CA SER A 24 5.95 15.55 17.06
C SER A 24 6.70 16.62 16.28
N ASN A 25 6.00 17.59 15.71
CA ASN A 25 6.65 18.71 15.00
C ASN A 25 7.46 19.61 15.95
N LEU A 26 6.96 19.84 17.18
CA LEU A 26 7.68 20.61 18.20
C LEU A 26 8.90 19.86 18.75
N TRP A 27 8.83 18.52 18.82
CA TRP A 27 9.92 17.67 19.32
C TRP A 27 11.03 17.47 18.28
N ASN A 28 10.69 17.42 17.00
CA ASN A 28 11.69 17.37 15.92
C ASN A 28 12.61 18.62 15.88
N GLU A 29 12.23 19.69 16.58
CA GLU A 29 13.10 20.84 16.82
C GLU A 29 14.05 20.65 18.01
N ARG A 30 13.86 19.58 18.80
CA ARG A 30 14.72 19.21 19.94
C ARG A 30 15.32 17.84 19.65
N GLU A 31 16.63 17.76 19.50
CA GLU A 31 17.38 16.50 19.27
C GLU A 31 17.40 15.61 20.54
N GLU A 32 16.26 15.16 21.02
CA GLU A 32 16.19 14.21 22.14
C GLU A 32 15.78 12.82 21.62
N SER A 33 16.64 11.81 21.87
CA SER A 33 16.37 10.42 21.60
C SER A 33 15.30 9.89 22.59
N VAL A 34 14.22 9.30 22.06
CA VAL A 34 13.20 8.64 22.89
C VAL A 34 13.51 7.14 22.92
N ASP A 35 13.79 6.62 24.13
CA ASP A 35 13.93 5.18 24.37
C ASP A 35 12.57 4.50 24.24
N ILE A 36 12.36 3.78 23.14
CA ILE A 36 11.15 2.97 22.91
C ILE A 36 11.36 1.60 23.57
N LYS A 37 10.66 1.33 24.67
CA LYS A 37 10.59 -0.02 25.25
C LYS A 37 9.69 -0.91 24.39
N ILE A 38 10.30 -1.82 23.65
CA ILE A 38 9.58 -2.85 22.89
C ILE A 38 9.27 -4.00 23.83
N ASN A 39 8.00 -4.23 24.13
CA ASN A 39 7.55 -5.42 24.86
C ASN A 39 7.43 -6.58 23.86
N TYR A 40 8.30 -7.58 23.99
CA TYR A 40 8.21 -8.80 23.20
C TYR A 40 7.03 -9.66 23.68
N PHE A 41 6.09 -9.93 22.78
CA PHE A 41 4.97 -10.84 23.06
C PHE A 41 5.39 -12.29 22.84
N ASN A 42 5.33 -13.11 23.88
CA ASN A 42 5.57 -14.55 23.80
C ASN A 42 4.26 -15.30 23.47
N GLY A 43 4.14 -15.88 22.28
CA GLY A 43 3.10 -16.84 21.95
C GLY A 43 2.53 -16.75 20.52
N GLY A 44 2.56 -17.85 19.77
CA GLY A 44 2.10 -17.94 18.37
C GLY A 44 0.63 -17.54 18.15
N ASN A 45 -0.26 -17.84 19.09
CA ASN A 45 -1.67 -17.41 19.04
C ASN A 45 -1.88 -15.90 19.23
N SER A 46 -0.87 -15.15 19.68
CA SER A 46 -0.96 -13.71 19.89
C SER A 46 -0.88 -12.92 18.59
N PHE A 47 -0.16 -13.40 17.56
CA PHE A 47 0.00 -12.66 16.29
C PHE A 47 -1.33 -12.53 15.54
N LEU A 48 -2.06 -13.63 15.33
CA LEU A 48 -3.36 -13.56 14.65
C LEU A 48 -4.36 -12.73 15.47
N LYS A 49 -4.41 -12.90 16.78
CA LYS A 49 -5.28 -12.09 17.66
C LYS A 49 -4.96 -10.60 17.57
N ASN A 50 -3.69 -10.23 17.56
CA ASN A 50 -3.26 -8.85 17.43
C ASN A 50 -3.58 -8.31 16.01
N SER A 51 -3.40 -9.12 14.96
CA SER A 51 -3.77 -8.76 13.60
C SER A 51 -5.28 -8.52 13.48
N ILE A 52 -6.10 -9.37 14.10
CA ILE A 52 -7.56 -9.17 14.18
C ILE A 52 -7.88 -7.85 14.88
N SER A 53 -7.26 -7.56 16.02
CA SER A 53 -7.49 -6.31 16.76
C SER A 53 -7.11 -5.07 15.93
N ILE A 54 -6.01 -5.13 15.17
CA ILE A 54 -5.60 -4.06 14.25
C ILE A 54 -6.60 -3.94 13.09
N GLY A 55 -7.02 -5.07 12.51
CA GLY A 55 -8.01 -5.09 11.43
C GLY A 55 -9.36 -4.52 11.87
N ASP A 56 -9.84 -4.89 13.05
CA ASP A 56 -11.07 -4.35 13.62
C ASP A 56 -10.96 -2.84 13.84
N PHE A 57 -9.86 -2.37 14.43
CA PHE A 57 -9.60 -0.95 14.58
C PHE A 57 -9.63 -0.20 13.23
N LEU A 58 -9.01 -0.75 12.19
CA LEU A 58 -9.03 -0.16 10.85
C LEU A 58 -10.45 -0.11 10.27
N VAL A 59 -11.23 -1.19 10.39
CA VAL A 59 -12.63 -1.24 9.92
C VAL A 59 -13.50 -0.22 10.65
N GLU A 60 -13.41 -0.15 11.97
CA GLU A 60 -14.21 0.75 12.80
C GLU A 60 -13.88 2.23 12.57
N ASN A 61 -12.62 2.53 12.28
CA ASN A 61 -12.15 3.91 12.06
C ASN A 61 -12.08 4.31 10.60
N ALA A 62 -12.51 3.47 9.66
CA ALA A 62 -12.64 3.84 8.26
C ALA A 62 -13.69 4.94 8.09
N ILE A 63 -13.31 5.98 7.33
CA ILE A 63 -14.17 7.11 6.98
C ILE A 63 -14.81 6.79 5.63
N TRP A 64 -16.07 6.44 5.66
CA TRP A 64 -16.85 6.10 4.47
C TRP A 64 -17.53 7.32 3.87
N ASN A 65 -17.63 7.35 2.55
CA ASN A 65 -18.53 8.29 1.87
C ASN A 65 -20.02 7.95 2.15
N ASP A 66 -20.93 8.86 1.79
CA ASP A 66 -22.37 8.70 2.07
C ASP A 66 -22.96 7.42 1.46
N SER A 67 -22.50 7.02 0.28
CA SER A 67 -22.94 5.77 -0.39
C SER A 67 -22.30 4.51 0.17
N LYS A 68 -21.39 4.63 1.13
CA LYS A 68 -20.59 3.50 1.69
C LYS A 68 -19.88 2.66 0.64
N SER A 69 -19.53 3.27 -0.48
CA SER A 69 -18.82 2.61 -1.59
C SER A 69 -17.32 2.82 -1.57
N GLU A 70 -16.86 3.90 -0.91
CA GLU A 70 -15.47 4.31 -0.80
C GLU A 70 -15.13 4.65 0.64
N CYS A 71 -13.93 4.30 1.08
CA CYS A 71 -13.46 4.68 2.41
C CYS A 71 -11.99 5.10 2.41
N THR A 72 -11.62 5.82 3.46
CA THR A 72 -10.25 6.26 3.71
C THR A 72 -9.97 6.33 5.20
N TRP A 73 -8.73 6.59 5.58
CA TRP A 73 -8.30 6.90 6.94
C TRP A 73 -7.49 8.19 6.95
N ILE A 74 -7.51 8.87 8.07
CA ILE A 74 -6.57 9.96 8.33
C ILE A 74 -5.29 9.34 8.89
N ALA A 75 -4.17 9.63 8.27
CA ALA A 75 -2.85 9.17 8.69
C ALA A 75 -1.91 10.36 8.97
N GLN A 76 -0.88 10.11 9.74
CA GLN A 76 0.25 11.02 9.87
C GLN A 76 1.19 10.79 8.69
N LEU A 77 1.46 11.84 7.93
CA LEU A 77 2.32 11.82 6.76
C LEU A 77 3.59 12.61 7.04
N ILE A 78 4.73 12.09 6.61
CA ILE A 78 6.01 12.79 6.70
C ILE A 78 6.18 13.64 5.43
N ASP A 79 6.37 14.95 5.62
CA ASP A 79 6.66 15.90 4.55
C ASP A 79 7.95 16.66 4.88
N GLY A 80 9.06 16.14 4.39
CA GLY A 80 10.39 16.60 4.78
C GLY A 80 10.64 16.38 6.28
N LYS A 81 10.82 17.48 7.04
CA LYS A 81 10.98 17.44 8.50
C LYS A 81 9.67 17.61 9.28
N ARG A 82 8.54 17.75 8.61
CA ARG A 82 7.23 18.00 9.24
C ARG A 82 6.32 16.81 9.12
N ILE A 83 5.46 16.64 10.12
CA ILE A 83 4.38 15.67 10.10
C ILE A 83 3.07 16.41 9.83
N LYS A 84 2.30 15.92 8.87
CA LYS A 84 0.96 16.41 8.52
C LYS A 84 -0.08 15.34 8.76
N LEU A 85 -1.33 15.73 8.96
CA LEU A 85 -2.47 14.82 8.84
C LEU A 85 -3.02 14.87 7.41
N GLY A 86 -3.30 13.71 6.84
CA GLY A 86 -3.86 13.63 5.50
C GLY A 86 -4.20 12.19 5.09
N MET A 87 -4.68 12.06 3.87
CA MET A 87 -4.82 10.79 3.20
C MET A 87 -3.46 10.36 2.64
N SER A 88 -3.05 9.14 2.97
CA SER A 88 -1.79 8.58 2.54
C SER A 88 -1.80 8.16 1.06
N ASN A 89 -0.64 7.83 0.52
CA ASN A 89 -0.44 7.44 -0.86
C ASN A 89 -0.81 5.96 -1.10
N TYR A 90 -0.94 5.53 -2.36
CA TYR A 90 -1.27 4.16 -2.77
C TYR A 90 -0.14 3.14 -2.58
N THR A 91 1.04 3.58 -2.20
CA THR A 91 2.23 2.72 -2.08
C THR A 91 2.07 1.66 -1.00
N LEU A 92 2.77 0.53 -1.14
CA LEU A 92 2.74 -0.54 -0.13
C LEU A 92 3.37 -0.13 1.22
N TYR A 93 4.17 0.93 1.24
CA TYR A 93 4.66 1.52 2.48
C TYR A 93 3.59 2.26 3.28
N GLU A 94 2.51 2.66 2.63
CA GLU A 94 1.50 3.52 3.19
C GLU A 94 0.11 2.84 3.11
N TYR A 95 -0.79 3.48 2.39
CA TYR A 95 -2.19 3.09 2.28
C TYR A 95 -2.38 1.75 1.57
N GLY A 96 -1.59 1.50 0.52
CA GLY A 96 -1.59 0.22 -0.18
C GLY A 96 -1.21 -0.95 0.72
N GLY A 97 -0.27 -0.75 1.66
CA GLY A 97 0.07 -1.76 2.66
C GLY A 97 -1.09 -2.07 3.60
N THR A 98 -1.83 -1.06 4.04
CA THR A 98 -3.06 -1.24 4.83
C THR A 98 -4.10 -2.05 4.07
N ILE A 99 -4.30 -1.77 2.78
CA ILE A 99 -5.21 -2.52 1.91
C ILE A 99 -4.75 -3.97 1.76
N ALA A 100 -3.45 -4.19 1.48
CA ALA A 100 -2.88 -5.54 1.35
C ALA A 100 -3.02 -6.35 2.65
N PHE A 101 -2.82 -5.71 3.80
CA PHE A 101 -3.03 -6.31 5.11
C PHE A 101 -4.49 -6.74 5.31
N LEU A 102 -5.46 -5.87 5.05
CA LEU A 102 -6.88 -6.20 5.21
C LEU A 102 -7.33 -7.32 4.27
N ILE A 103 -6.84 -7.34 3.01
CA ILE A 103 -7.12 -8.46 2.08
C ILE A 103 -6.55 -9.76 2.65
N THR A 104 -5.31 -9.75 3.16
CA THR A 104 -4.69 -10.94 3.74
C THR A 104 -5.45 -11.40 4.98
N LEU A 105 -5.80 -10.47 5.87
CA LEU A 105 -6.55 -10.79 7.09
C LEU A 105 -7.93 -11.39 6.77
N SER A 106 -8.59 -10.94 5.69
CA SER A 106 -9.86 -11.54 5.26
C SER A 106 -9.71 -12.98 4.80
N ILE A 107 -8.59 -13.34 4.18
CA ILE A 107 -8.28 -14.71 3.76
C ILE A 107 -8.07 -15.60 4.99
N GLU A 108 -7.25 -15.14 5.94
CA GLU A 108 -6.88 -15.90 7.13
C GLU A 108 -8.05 -16.11 8.10
N THR A 109 -8.98 -15.14 8.16
CA THR A 109 -10.09 -15.18 9.12
C THR A 109 -11.42 -15.60 8.50
N GLY A 110 -11.57 -15.52 7.17
CA GLY A 110 -12.86 -15.69 6.48
C GLY A 110 -13.81 -14.50 6.65
N GLU A 111 -13.40 -13.40 7.33
CA GLU A 111 -14.26 -12.26 7.65
C GLU A 111 -14.32 -11.26 6.49
N GLU A 112 -15.48 -11.17 5.85
CA GLU A 112 -15.73 -10.28 4.69
C GLU A 112 -15.59 -8.79 5.02
N LYS A 113 -15.76 -8.37 6.27
CA LYS A 113 -15.64 -6.96 6.67
C LYS A 113 -14.28 -6.36 6.29
N TYR A 114 -13.20 -7.13 6.43
CA TYR A 114 -11.84 -6.69 6.08
C TYR A 114 -11.70 -6.50 4.57
N PHE A 115 -12.19 -7.47 3.79
CA PHE A 115 -12.13 -7.38 2.33
C PHE A 115 -12.98 -6.22 1.80
N ASN A 116 -14.19 -6.04 2.33
CA ASN A 116 -15.08 -4.94 1.92
C ASN A 116 -14.48 -3.57 2.23
N THR A 117 -13.79 -3.43 3.38
CA THR A 117 -13.08 -2.19 3.72
C THR A 117 -11.89 -1.98 2.79
N ALA A 118 -11.12 -3.01 2.46
CA ALA A 118 -10.05 -2.93 1.46
C ALA A 118 -10.58 -2.51 0.08
N LEU A 119 -11.74 -3.03 -0.36
CA LEU A 119 -12.37 -2.62 -1.62
C LEU A 119 -12.83 -1.15 -1.60
N GLY A 120 -13.39 -0.69 -0.49
CA GLY A 120 -13.74 0.72 -0.32
C GLY A 120 -12.52 1.63 -0.43
N ALA A 121 -11.41 1.21 0.16
CA ALA A 121 -10.15 1.94 0.13
C ALA A 121 -9.50 1.98 -1.26
N ILE A 122 -9.50 0.85 -2.01
CA ILE A 122 -8.95 0.83 -3.37
C ILE A 122 -9.76 1.72 -4.32
N LYS A 123 -11.09 1.79 -4.17
CA LYS A 123 -11.93 2.70 -4.96
C LYS A 123 -11.62 4.17 -4.67
N THR A 124 -11.29 4.52 -3.43
CA THR A 124 -10.82 5.86 -3.08
C THR A 124 -9.51 6.16 -3.81
N ILE A 125 -8.55 5.23 -3.82
CA ILE A 125 -7.31 5.37 -4.60
C ILE A 125 -7.63 5.59 -6.07
N GLU A 126 -8.46 4.77 -6.67
CA GLU A 126 -8.83 4.86 -8.08
C GLU A 126 -9.43 6.22 -8.45
N ARG A 127 -10.25 6.79 -7.57
CA ARG A 127 -10.85 8.11 -7.80
C ARG A 127 -9.85 9.26 -7.71
N TYR A 128 -8.90 9.20 -6.77
CA TYR A 128 -7.93 10.28 -6.54
C TYR A 128 -6.72 10.20 -7.47
N TYR A 129 -6.31 8.97 -7.82
CA TYR A 129 -5.13 8.72 -8.64
C TYR A 129 -5.50 8.36 -10.08
N ASP A 130 -6.56 9.01 -10.65
CA ASP A 130 -6.94 8.86 -12.03
C ASP A 130 -5.71 9.11 -12.95
N ASN A 131 -5.20 8.05 -13.55
CA ASN A 131 -4.24 7.90 -14.66
C ASN A 131 -3.01 8.85 -14.75
N LYS A 132 -2.96 9.96 -14.02
CA LYS A 132 -1.90 10.99 -14.13
C LYS A 132 -0.81 10.91 -13.08
N LEU A 133 -1.02 10.17 -12.00
CA LEU A 133 -0.13 10.14 -10.83
C LEU A 133 0.73 8.89 -10.69
N TYR A 134 0.65 7.99 -11.64
CA TYR A 134 1.74 7.04 -11.80
C TYR A 134 2.96 7.81 -12.33
N GLU A 135 3.49 8.70 -11.51
CA GLU A 135 4.87 9.12 -11.71
C GLU A 135 5.60 7.81 -11.86
N LYS A 136 5.92 7.49 -13.09
CA LYS A 136 6.52 6.33 -13.71
C LYS A 136 7.62 5.63 -12.90
N LYS A 137 7.45 5.58 -11.57
CA LYS A 137 8.39 4.95 -10.66
C LYS A 137 8.27 3.44 -10.81
N LEU A 138 9.33 2.84 -11.34
CA LEU A 138 9.42 1.42 -11.65
C LEU A 138 9.85 0.65 -10.42
N SER A 139 8.96 0.51 -9.45
CA SER A 139 9.21 -0.13 -8.17
C SER A 139 8.01 -0.94 -7.74
N ALA A 140 8.24 -2.00 -6.94
CA ALA A 140 7.19 -2.83 -6.37
C ALA A 140 6.48 -2.16 -5.18
N TYR A 141 7.22 -1.44 -4.33
CA TYR A 141 6.71 -0.97 -3.04
C TYR A 141 6.21 0.48 -3.06
N ASP A 142 6.82 1.35 -3.83
CA ASP A 142 6.49 2.78 -3.86
C ASP A 142 6.24 3.32 -5.27
N GLY A 143 5.95 2.42 -6.20
CA GLY A 143 5.66 2.73 -7.59
C GLY A 143 4.48 1.93 -8.15
N ILE A 144 4.45 1.82 -9.48
CA ILE A 144 3.38 1.15 -10.24
C ILE A 144 3.16 -0.31 -9.80
N GLY A 145 4.21 -0.99 -9.32
CA GLY A 145 4.14 -2.35 -8.80
C GLY A 145 3.18 -2.49 -7.62
N SER A 146 3.06 -1.45 -6.77
CA SER A 146 2.10 -1.47 -5.65
C SER A 146 0.67 -1.69 -6.14
N LEU A 147 0.25 -0.98 -7.19
CA LEU A 147 -1.10 -1.13 -7.75
C LEU A 147 -1.28 -2.45 -8.51
N ILE A 148 -0.26 -2.87 -9.27
CA ILE A 148 -0.27 -4.20 -9.91
C ILE A 148 -0.49 -5.28 -8.85
N TYR A 149 0.26 -5.22 -7.74
CA TYR A 149 0.12 -6.17 -6.64
C TYR A 149 -1.27 -6.16 -6.02
N LEU A 150 -1.82 -4.98 -5.70
CA LEU A 150 -3.13 -4.86 -5.07
C LEU A 150 -4.25 -5.38 -5.98
N TYR A 151 -4.26 -5.00 -7.25
CA TYR A 151 -5.26 -5.48 -8.21
C TYR A 151 -5.14 -6.98 -8.45
N TYR A 152 -3.91 -7.49 -8.60
CA TYR A 152 -3.67 -8.92 -8.72
C TYR A 152 -4.18 -9.68 -7.49
N LYS A 153 -3.88 -9.19 -6.29
CA LYS A 153 -4.32 -9.80 -5.03
C LYS A 153 -5.85 -9.82 -4.91
N ILE A 154 -6.54 -8.73 -5.25
CA ILE A 154 -8.01 -8.69 -5.27
C ILE A 154 -8.56 -9.71 -6.28
N TYR A 155 -7.99 -9.76 -7.50
CA TYR A 155 -8.39 -10.74 -8.50
C TYR A 155 -8.19 -12.17 -8.03
N THR A 156 -7.07 -12.51 -7.40
CA THR A 156 -6.82 -13.88 -6.92
C THR A 156 -7.82 -14.34 -5.88
N VAL A 157 -8.33 -13.43 -5.04
CA VAL A 157 -9.29 -13.72 -3.96
C VAL A 157 -10.73 -13.84 -4.48
N LYS A 158 -11.17 -12.89 -5.29
CA LYS A 158 -12.58 -12.80 -5.72
C LYS A 158 -12.83 -13.24 -7.16
N LYS A 159 -11.78 -13.46 -7.95
CA LYS A 159 -11.87 -13.75 -9.39
C LYS A 159 -12.63 -12.67 -10.17
N ASP A 160 -12.63 -11.42 -9.66
CA ASP A 160 -13.27 -10.28 -10.31
C ASP A 160 -12.45 -9.86 -11.55
N TYR A 161 -13.06 -10.07 -12.72
CA TYR A 161 -12.41 -9.81 -14.01
C TYR A 161 -12.05 -8.32 -14.23
N ASN A 162 -12.72 -7.39 -13.56
CA ASN A 162 -12.36 -5.98 -13.65
C ASN A 162 -10.96 -5.74 -13.09
N TYR A 163 -10.60 -6.37 -11.97
CA TYR A 163 -9.26 -6.24 -11.38
C TYR A 163 -8.21 -7.00 -12.21
N TYR A 164 -8.58 -8.11 -12.86
CA TYR A 164 -7.75 -8.73 -13.89
C TYR A 164 -7.37 -7.73 -14.99
N LEU A 165 -8.34 -7.06 -15.58
CA LEU A 165 -8.11 -6.08 -16.63
C LEU A 165 -7.26 -4.90 -16.14
N LYS A 166 -7.46 -4.44 -14.91
CA LYS A 166 -6.69 -3.33 -14.33
C LYS A 166 -5.21 -3.64 -14.21
N TYR A 167 -4.81 -4.75 -13.58
CA TYR A 167 -3.39 -5.06 -13.46
C TYR A 167 -2.76 -5.44 -14.81
N LYS A 168 -3.49 -6.09 -15.70
CA LYS A 168 -3.01 -6.38 -17.06
C LYS A 168 -2.74 -5.10 -17.84
N LYS A 169 -3.61 -4.09 -17.73
CA LYS A 169 -3.39 -2.77 -18.34
C LYS A 169 -2.08 -2.14 -17.84
N LEU A 170 -1.85 -2.14 -16.52
CA LEU A 170 -0.62 -1.60 -15.94
C LEU A 170 0.63 -2.36 -16.43
N ILE A 171 0.56 -3.68 -16.56
CA ILE A 171 1.66 -4.49 -17.13
C ILE A 171 1.91 -4.13 -18.62
N GLN A 172 0.86 -3.87 -19.40
CA GLN A 172 1.00 -3.42 -20.76
C GLN A 172 1.67 -2.04 -20.85
N GLU A 173 1.34 -1.12 -19.93
CA GLU A 173 2.01 0.17 -19.82
C GLU A 173 3.51 0.01 -19.54
N LEU A 174 3.90 -0.90 -18.64
CA LEU A 174 5.31 -1.24 -18.38
C LEU A 174 6.04 -1.75 -19.63
N ARG A 175 5.34 -2.45 -20.50
CA ARG A 175 5.92 -2.98 -21.74
C ARG A 175 6.37 -1.88 -22.69
N VAL A 176 5.64 -0.79 -22.76
CA VAL A 176 5.91 0.31 -23.71
C VAL A 176 6.67 1.47 -23.08
N ILE A 177 6.78 1.51 -21.74
CA ILE A 177 7.49 2.59 -21.05
C ILE A 177 8.97 2.61 -21.42
N GLU A 178 9.51 3.79 -21.65
CA GLU A 178 10.94 4.00 -21.78
C GLU A 178 11.60 4.03 -20.38
N ILE A 179 12.58 3.18 -20.18
CA ILE A 179 13.29 3.10 -18.90
C ILE A 179 14.47 4.04 -18.97
N GLN A 180 14.43 5.07 -18.14
CA GLN A 180 15.48 6.09 -18.07
C GLN A 180 16.79 5.52 -17.50
N ASP A 181 17.92 6.09 -17.89
CA ASP A 181 19.25 5.64 -17.43
C ASP A 181 19.49 5.88 -15.94
N ASN A 182 18.79 6.83 -15.33
CA ASN A 182 18.85 7.09 -13.88
C ASN A 182 17.88 6.24 -13.05
N CYS A 183 17.32 5.15 -13.62
CA CYS A 183 16.40 4.30 -12.88
C CYS A 183 17.08 3.65 -11.65
N ILE A 184 16.35 3.63 -10.54
CA ILE A 184 16.77 2.97 -9.31
C ILE A 184 16.70 1.46 -9.51
N VAL A 185 17.71 0.70 -9.08
CA VAL A 185 17.80 -0.74 -9.30
C VAL A 185 17.56 -1.60 -8.05
N ASP A 186 17.49 -0.98 -6.86
CA ASP A 186 17.32 -1.73 -5.60
C ASP A 186 15.97 -2.48 -5.54
N TYR A 187 15.84 -3.33 -4.52
CA TYR A 187 14.67 -4.19 -4.36
C TYR A 187 13.43 -3.42 -3.90
N VAL A 188 13.60 -2.38 -3.11
CA VAL A 188 12.52 -1.67 -2.44
C VAL A 188 11.98 -0.54 -3.30
N GLY A 189 12.83 0.40 -3.66
CA GLY A 189 12.47 1.60 -4.44
C GLY A 189 12.74 1.48 -5.94
N GLY A 190 13.18 0.32 -6.41
CA GLY A 190 13.69 0.16 -7.76
C GLY A 190 13.20 -1.05 -8.53
N LEU A 191 13.90 -1.28 -9.62
CA LEU A 191 13.51 -2.19 -10.69
C LEU A 191 13.56 -3.67 -10.28
N SER A 192 14.49 -4.07 -9.38
CA SER A 192 14.61 -5.47 -8.95
C SER A 192 13.35 -5.98 -8.26
N GLY A 193 12.77 -5.20 -7.35
CA GLY A 193 11.52 -5.59 -6.69
C GLY A 193 10.36 -5.71 -7.67
N LEU A 194 10.28 -4.81 -8.66
CA LEU A 194 9.26 -4.89 -9.70
C LEU A 194 9.41 -6.16 -10.54
N VAL A 195 10.63 -6.50 -10.94
CA VAL A 195 10.90 -7.75 -11.68
C VAL A 195 10.47 -8.97 -10.87
N VAL A 196 10.84 -9.04 -9.57
CA VAL A 196 10.45 -10.16 -8.68
C VAL A 196 8.91 -10.25 -8.57
N LEU A 197 8.22 -9.13 -8.40
CA LEU A 197 6.75 -9.12 -8.37
C LEU A 197 6.15 -9.71 -9.65
N LEU A 198 6.64 -9.28 -10.81
CA LEU A 198 6.15 -9.76 -12.10
C LEU A 198 6.48 -11.24 -12.32
N CYS A 199 7.64 -11.72 -11.88
CA CYS A 199 7.99 -13.14 -11.90
C CYS A 199 7.01 -13.97 -11.07
N ASN A 200 6.66 -13.53 -9.87
CA ASN A 200 5.68 -14.20 -9.03
C ASN A 200 4.30 -14.28 -9.71
N ILE A 201 3.86 -13.22 -10.37
CA ILE A 201 2.61 -13.26 -11.15
C ILE A 201 2.74 -14.25 -12.33
N TYR A 202 3.88 -14.25 -13.03
CA TYR A 202 4.14 -15.14 -14.16
C TYR A 202 4.12 -16.62 -13.75
N GLU A 203 4.60 -16.97 -12.57
CA GLU A 203 4.56 -18.36 -12.08
C GLU A 203 3.16 -18.96 -12.07
N TYR A 204 2.15 -18.14 -11.80
CA TYR A 204 0.75 -18.55 -11.77
C TYR A 204 0.06 -18.45 -13.13
N GLU A 205 0.35 -17.41 -13.91
CA GLU A 205 -0.39 -17.12 -15.14
C GLU A 205 0.21 -17.72 -16.41
N LYS A 206 1.54 -17.90 -16.44
CA LYS A 206 2.32 -18.36 -17.61
C LYS A 206 2.03 -17.58 -18.90
N ASP A 207 1.84 -16.24 -18.77
CA ASP A 207 1.51 -15.34 -19.86
C ASP A 207 2.78 -14.89 -20.60
N ASP A 208 2.91 -15.25 -21.87
CA ASP A 208 4.05 -14.88 -22.71
C ASP A 208 4.24 -13.36 -22.86
N SER A 209 3.17 -12.59 -22.81
CA SER A 209 3.22 -11.13 -22.86
C SER A 209 3.87 -10.55 -21.59
N LEU A 210 3.55 -11.12 -20.43
CA LEU A 210 4.16 -10.79 -19.16
C LEU A 210 5.65 -11.18 -19.16
N LEU A 211 5.99 -12.36 -19.67
CA LEU A 211 7.39 -12.82 -19.79
C LEU A 211 8.22 -11.82 -20.62
N LYS A 212 7.69 -11.33 -21.74
CA LYS A 212 8.38 -10.32 -22.55
C LYS A 212 8.65 -9.02 -21.77
N THR A 213 7.72 -8.61 -20.93
CA THR A 213 7.89 -7.44 -20.03
C THR A 213 8.98 -7.69 -19.01
N ILE A 214 8.96 -8.86 -18.36
CA ILE A 214 10.01 -9.27 -17.38
C ILE A 214 11.38 -9.26 -18.05
N ILE A 215 11.54 -9.87 -19.21
CA ILE A 215 12.80 -9.92 -19.95
C ILE A 215 13.32 -8.51 -20.26
N LYS A 216 12.44 -7.61 -20.72
CA LYS A 216 12.78 -6.20 -20.98
C LYS A 216 13.35 -5.51 -19.73
N LEU A 217 12.64 -5.62 -18.60
CA LEU A 217 13.04 -4.98 -17.34
C LEU A 217 14.34 -5.61 -16.78
N SER A 218 14.47 -6.93 -16.87
CA SER A 218 15.66 -7.65 -16.41
C SER A 218 16.91 -7.29 -17.23
N LYS A 219 16.79 -7.10 -18.54
CA LYS A 219 17.92 -6.66 -19.38
C LYS A 219 18.43 -5.30 -18.91
N LYS A 220 17.53 -4.35 -18.65
CA LYS A 220 17.92 -3.02 -18.14
C LYS A 220 18.55 -3.09 -16.76
N LEU A 221 18.06 -3.99 -15.89
CA LEU A 221 18.65 -4.23 -14.58
C LEU A 221 20.09 -4.75 -14.71
N LEU A 222 20.35 -5.72 -15.59
CA LEU A 222 21.68 -6.27 -15.84
C LEU A 222 22.65 -5.22 -16.40
N GLU A 223 22.20 -4.42 -17.40
CA GLU A 223 22.98 -3.30 -17.94
C GLU A 223 23.47 -2.37 -16.81
N LYS A 224 22.57 -2.05 -15.86
CA LYS A 224 22.92 -1.18 -14.72
C LYS A 224 23.86 -1.84 -13.70
N CYS A 225 23.73 -3.12 -13.47
CA CYS A 225 24.66 -3.85 -12.60
C CYS A 225 26.07 -3.89 -13.21
N ASP A 226 26.18 -4.10 -14.53
CA ASP A 226 27.47 -4.10 -15.23
C ASP A 226 28.14 -2.72 -15.20
N GLU A 227 27.38 -1.63 -15.36
CA GLU A 227 27.88 -0.25 -15.23
C GLU A 227 28.45 0.06 -13.84
N CYS A 228 27.87 -0.54 -12.78
CA CYS A 228 28.27 -0.32 -11.40
C CYS A 228 29.39 -1.26 -10.91
N ASN A 229 29.91 -2.19 -11.74
CA ASN A 229 30.86 -3.25 -11.35
C ASN A 229 30.39 -4.07 -10.13
N LEU A 230 29.09 -4.34 -10.02
CA LEU A 230 28.44 -5.15 -8.98
C LEU A 230 28.23 -6.59 -9.44
#